data_072da252facc9f900fae6a49401fdc46
#
_entry.id   072da252facc9f900fae6a49401fdc46
#
_cell.length_a   1.000
_cell.length_b   1.000
_cell.length_c   1.000
_cell.angle_alpha   90.00
_cell.angle_beta   90.00
_cell.angle_gamma   90.00
#
_symmetry.space_group_name_H-M   'P 1'
#
loop_
_entity.id
_entity.type
_entity.pdbx_description
1 polymer ?
#
loop_
_entity_poly.entity_id
_entity_poly.type
_entity_poly.pdbx_seq_one_letter_code
_entity_poly.pdbx_strand_id
1 'polypeptide(L)'
;MDCPERKVLEMIRRRALWFVPVTLIAVSYMVLNYVRFGNILEFGRKYLPEFVNESNGQFNVIYMKEHIRQLFAWPRFDENGRMIIDNMGNLSMMLITPVFTICILCMIYSVAKGNTALLRKLIFVSILATIYMTIIVMHRTMGAWQFGNRYSNDIIPWIYLGILWCDKEYPGFVKYHIPFAIWGLSLNLVGSVAVYNWWI
;
A
#
# COMPACT_ATOMS: atom_id res chain seq x y z
N MET A 1 -28.45 27.09 -25.63
CA MET A 1 -27.54 27.17 -24.47
C MET A 1 -27.75 25.92 -23.62
N ASP A 2 -26.81 24.95 -23.70
CA ASP A 2 -26.90 23.72 -22.91
C ASP A 2 -26.55 24.05 -21.49
N CYS A 3 -27.47 23.82 -20.55
CA CYS A 3 -27.25 24.03 -19.14
C CYS A 3 -26.14 23.10 -18.65
N PRO A 4 -25.08 23.62 -18.01
CA PRO A 4 -23.95 22.79 -17.55
C PRO A 4 -24.38 21.65 -16.63
N GLU A 5 -25.47 21.80 -15.89
CA GLU A 5 -26.06 20.77 -15.02
C GLU A 5 -26.53 19.53 -15.81
N ARG A 6 -27.11 19.72 -17.02
CA ARG A 6 -27.52 18.59 -17.86
C ARG A 6 -26.34 17.74 -18.32
N LYS A 7 -25.24 18.38 -18.71
CA LYS A 7 -24.00 17.65 -19.10
C LYS A 7 -23.42 16.84 -17.97
N VAL A 8 -23.44 17.38 -16.76
CA VAL A 8 -22.98 16.67 -15.55
C VAL A 8 -23.90 15.48 -15.25
N LEU A 9 -25.20 15.65 -15.33
CA LEU A 9 -26.16 14.58 -15.06
C LEU A 9 -26.05 13.43 -16.09
N GLU A 10 -25.89 13.76 -17.37
CA GLU A 10 -25.65 12.76 -18.43
C GLU A 10 -24.32 12.03 -18.24
N MET A 11 -23.28 12.73 -17.84
CA MET A 11 -21.98 12.13 -17.53
C MET A 11 -22.10 11.17 -16.35
N ILE A 12 -22.78 11.55 -15.27
CA ILE A 12 -23.04 10.69 -14.11
C ILE A 12 -23.84 9.46 -14.54
N ARG A 13 -24.92 9.64 -15.30
CA ARG A 13 -25.77 8.54 -15.77
C ARG A 13 -25.00 7.54 -16.66
N ARG A 14 -24.17 8.01 -17.58
CA ARG A 14 -23.32 7.15 -18.42
C ARG A 14 -22.27 6.39 -17.60
N ARG A 15 -21.75 7.00 -16.54
CA ARG A 15 -20.75 6.37 -15.66
C ARG A 15 -21.37 5.52 -14.56
N ALA A 16 -22.64 5.72 -14.22
CA ALA A 16 -23.33 4.93 -13.20
C ALA A 16 -23.32 3.43 -13.50
N LEU A 17 -23.39 3.04 -14.78
CA LEU A 17 -23.31 1.64 -15.20
C LEU A 17 -21.99 0.96 -14.80
N TRP A 18 -20.90 1.73 -14.66
CA TRP A 18 -19.60 1.19 -14.21
C TRP A 18 -19.61 0.78 -12.75
N PHE A 19 -20.53 1.34 -11.96
CA PHE A 19 -20.66 0.97 -10.54
C PHE A 19 -21.53 -0.25 -10.32
N VAL A 20 -22.31 -0.68 -11.32
CA VAL A 20 -23.22 -1.84 -11.21
C VAL A 20 -22.45 -3.11 -10.77
N PRO A 21 -21.35 -3.53 -11.41
CA PRO A 21 -20.62 -4.71 -10.97
C PRO A 21 -20.10 -4.61 -9.53
N VAL A 22 -19.57 -3.44 -9.17
CA VAL A 22 -19.03 -3.19 -7.82
C VAL A 22 -20.13 -3.25 -6.77
N THR A 23 -21.30 -2.64 -7.07
CA THR A 23 -22.47 -2.67 -6.19
C THR A 23 -23.00 -4.09 -6.02
N LEU A 24 -23.11 -4.87 -7.10
CA LEU A 24 -23.54 -6.26 -7.04
C LEU A 24 -22.60 -7.10 -6.16
N ILE A 25 -21.28 -6.94 -6.31
CA ILE A 25 -20.29 -7.62 -5.47
C ILE A 25 -20.47 -7.20 -4.01
N ALA A 26 -20.55 -5.90 -3.73
CA ALA A 26 -20.73 -5.39 -2.38
C ALA A 26 -22.00 -5.96 -1.71
N VAL A 27 -23.14 -5.93 -2.40
CA VAL A 27 -24.40 -6.50 -1.90
C VAL A 27 -24.28 -7.99 -1.67
N SER A 28 -23.65 -8.73 -2.58
CA SER A 28 -23.43 -10.19 -2.41
C SER A 28 -22.61 -10.48 -1.16
N TYR A 29 -21.54 -9.71 -0.89
CA TYR A 29 -20.77 -9.84 0.34
C TYR A 29 -21.58 -9.48 1.59
N MET A 30 -22.40 -8.43 1.54
CA MET A 30 -23.28 -8.05 2.66
C MET A 30 -24.28 -9.16 2.98
N VAL A 31 -24.90 -9.78 1.96
CA VAL A 31 -25.80 -10.92 2.15
C VAL A 31 -25.06 -12.11 2.73
N LEU A 32 -23.89 -12.43 2.19
CA LEU A 32 -23.07 -13.53 2.71
C LEU A 32 -22.67 -13.30 4.17
N ASN A 33 -22.26 -12.10 4.53
CA ASN A 33 -21.90 -11.74 5.90
C ASN A 33 -23.12 -11.84 6.84
N TYR A 34 -24.29 -11.37 6.39
CA TYR A 34 -25.50 -11.49 7.17
C TYR A 34 -25.88 -12.96 7.45
N VAL A 35 -25.82 -13.80 6.40
CA VAL A 35 -26.13 -15.25 6.55
C VAL A 35 -25.14 -15.93 7.49
N ARG A 36 -23.85 -15.55 7.46
CA ARG A 36 -22.79 -16.21 8.26
C ARG A 36 -22.70 -15.68 9.69
N PHE A 37 -22.89 -14.40 9.90
CA PHE A 37 -22.55 -13.71 11.13
C PHE A 37 -23.70 -12.90 11.74
N GLY A 38 -24.88 -12.85 11.08
CA GLY A 38 -26.00 -12.02 11.50
C GLY A 38 -25.77 -10.51 11.38
N ASN A 39 -24.67 -10.11 10.72
CA ASN A 39 -24.29 -8.71 10.55
C ASN A 39 -23.68 -8.48 9.15
N ILE A 40 -24.23 -7.51 8.41
CA ILE A 40 -23.82 -7.21 7.03
C ILE A 40 -22.38 -6.68 6.90
N LEU A 41 -21.83 -6.10 7.97
CA LEU A 41 -20.48 -5.53 8.02
C LEU A 41 -19.47 -6.41 8.76
N GLU A 42 -19.84 -7.61 9.16
CA GLU A 42 -18.94 -8.54 9.83
C GLU A 42 -18.26 -9.46 8.81
N PHE A 43 -16.94 -9.39 8.74
CA PHE A 43 -16.11 -10.19 7.83
C PHE A 43 -15.44 -11.40 8.52
N GLY A 44 -15.87 -11.76 9.72
CA GLY A 44 -15.37 -12.91 10.46
C GLY A 44 -14.08 -12.67 11.23
N ARG A 45 -13.46 -11.51 11.11
CA ARG A 45 -12.18 -11.21 11.78
C ARG A 45 -12.25 -11.21 13.30
N LYS A 46 -13.38 -10.82 13.89
CA LYS A 46 -13.60 -10.87 15.34
C LYS A 46 -13.51 -12.27 15.93
N TYR A 47 -13.69 -13.29 15.08
CA TYR A 47 -13.65 -14.69 15.51
C TYR A 47 -12.25 -15.31 15.37
N LEU A 48 -11.29 -14.58 14.83
CA LEU A 48 -9.91 -15.03 14.76
C LEU A 48 -9.26 -14.97 16.16
N PRO A 49 -8.45 -15.99 16.54
CA PRO A 49 -7.85 -16.06 17.88
C PRO A 49 -7.07 -14.80 18.28
N GLU A 50 -6.40 -14.15 17.33
CA GLU A 50 -5.63 -12.94 17.55
C GLU A 50 -6.49 -11.70 17.89
N PHE A 51 -7.82 -11.75 17.64
CA PHE A 51 -8.71 -10.61 17.88
C PHE A 51 -9.76 -10.86 18.97
N VAL A 52 -10.02 -12.13 19.33
CA VAL A 52 -11.07 -12.50 20.31
C VAL A 52 -10.85 -11.85 21.68
N ASN A 53 -9.58 -11.76 22.14
CA ASN A 53 -9.22 -11.23 23.45
C ASN A 53 -8.57 -9.85 23.38
N GLU A 54 -8.68 -9.13 22.24
CA GLU A 54 -8.02 -7.86 22.09
C GLU A 54 -8.85 -6.70 22.62
N SER A 55 -8.40 -6.10 23.72
CA SER A 55 -9.10 -4.99 24.39
C SER A 55 -9.18 -3.72 23.55
N ASN A 56 -8.18 -3.48 22.68
CA ASN A 56 -8.08 -2.27 21.86
C ASN A 56 -8.74 -2.43 20.48
N GLY A 57 -9.32 -3.61 20.20
CA GLY A 57 -9.96 -3.91 18.91
C GLY A 57 -9.00 -4.04 17.73
N GLN A 58 -9.56 -4.13 16.54
CA GLN A 58 -8.83 -4.38 15.31
C GLN A 58 -8.05 -3.15 14.80
N PHE A 59 -8.58 -1.95 15.01
CA PHE A 59 -8.00 -0.69 14.58
C PHE A 59 -7.90 0.26 15.77
N ASN A 60 -6.68 0.70 16.09
CA ASN A 60 -6.44 1.65 17.16
C ASN A 60 -5.16 2.44 16.91
N VAL A 61 -5.15 3.70 17.31
CA VAL A 61 -3.98 4.59 17.21
C VAL A 61 -2.80 4.11 18.06
N ILE A 62 -3.05 3.28 19.08
CA ILE A 62 -2.02 2.73 19.95
C ILE A 62 -0.99 1.88 19.18
N TYR A 63 -1.41 1.25 18.08
CA TYR A 63 -0.54 0.41 17.25
C TYR A 63 0.38 1.21 16.34
N MET A 64 0.03 2.48 16.03
CA MET A 64 0.72 3.28 15.01
C MET A 64 2.20 3.47 15.30
N LYS A 65 2.55 3.77 16.56
CA LYS A 65 3.95 4.04 16.93
C LYS A 65 4.87 2.88 16.58
N GLU A 66 4.47 1.68 16.95
CA GLU A 66 5.28 0.48 16.71
C GLU A 66 5.29 0.12 15.22
N HIS A 67 4.16 0.18 14.55
CA HIS A 67 4.06 -0.16 13.13
C HIS A 67 4.81 0.84 12.22
N ILE A 68 4.78 2.14 12.54
CA ILE A 68 5.60 3.11 11.83
C ILE A 68 7.09 2.78 12.01
N ARG A 69 7.52 2.43 13.24
CA ARG A 69 8.89 2.01 13.49
C ARG A 69 9.27 0.79 12.65
N GLN A 70 8.38 -0.19 12.55
CA GLN A 70 8.59 -1.40 11.74
C GLN A 70 8.69 -1.08 10.24
N LEU A 71 7.84 -0.21 9.71
CA LEU A 71 7.86 0.20 8.29
C LEU A 71 9.18 0.86 7.85
N PHE A 72 9.93 1.43 8.79
CA PHE A 72 11.19 2.12 8.51
C PHE A 72 12.39 1.46 9.23
N ALA A 73 12.21 0.26 9.79
CA ALA A 73 13.27 -0.44 10.48
C ALA A 73 14.43 -0.80 9.54
N TRP A 74 15.66 -0.60 10.01
CA TRP A 74 16.85 -1.05 9.30
C TRP A 74 17.09 -2.53 9.53
N PRO A 75 17.68 -3.25 8.56
CA PRO A 75 18.09 -4.62 8.75
C PRO A 75 19.04 -4.73 9.96
N ARG A 76 18.77 -5.69 10.83
CA ARG A 76 19.67 -6.06 11.93
C ARG A 76 20.29 -7.41 11.61
N PHE A 77 21.52 -7.61 12.04
CA PHE A 77 22.24 -8.86 11.83
C PHE A 77 22.67 -9.41 13.19
N ASP A 78 22.65 -10.73 13.33
CA ASP A 78 23.19 -11.43 14.49
C ASP A 78 24.73 -11.49 14.42
N GLU A 79 25.34 -12.07 15.46
CA GLU A 79 26.80 -12.26 15.55
C GLU A 79 27.38 -13.15 14.45
N ASN A 80 26.52 -13.96 13.79
CA ASN A 80 26.87 -14.85 12.68
C ASN A 80 26.65 -14.20 11.32
N GLY A 81 26.24 -12.93 11.28
CA GLY A 81 25.92 -12.21 10.05
C GLY A 81 24.57 -12.58 9.41
N ARG A 82 23.68 -13.28 10.13
CA ARG A 82 22.35 -13.60 9.65
C ARG A 82 21.42 -12.41 9.89
N MET A 83 20.57 -12.12 8.93
CA MET A 83 19.58 -11.05 9.06
C MET A 83 18.51 -11.45 10.07
N ILE A 84 18.32 -10.63 11.10
CA ILE A 84 17.26 -10.81 12.08
C ILE A 84 16.00 -10.15 11.51
N ILE A 85 14.99 -10.95 11.20
CA ILE A 85 13.66 -10.48 10.81
C ILE A 85 12.70 -10.91 11.90
N ASP A 86 12.09 -9.94 12.55
CA ASP A 86 11.02 -10.23 13.50
C ASP A 86 9.81 -10.83 12.76
N ASN A 87 9.01 -11.61 13.45
CA ASN A 87 7.82 -12.31 12.94
C ASN A 87 6.81 -11.43 12.18
N MET A 88 6.97 -10.12 12.21
CA MET A 88 6.10 -9.13 11.59
C MET A 88 6.76 -8.39 10.41
N GLY A 89 7.90 -8.89 9.90
CA GLY A 89 8.54 -8.32 8.71
C GLY A 89 9.15 -6.93 8.92
N ASN A 90 9.96 -6.78 9.97
CA ASN A 90 10.62 -5.51 10.35
C ASN A 90 11.74 -5.10 9.37
N LEU A 91 11.37 -4.81 8.13
CA LEU A 91 12.30 -4.24 7.16
C LEU A 91 11.67 -3.02 6.50
N SER A 92 12.49 -2.01 6.29
CA SER A 92 12.07 -0.77 5.64
C SER A 92 11.37 -1.04 4.32
N MET A 93 10.13 -0.56 4.21
CA MET A 93 9.38 -0.66 2.96
C MET A 93 10.09 0.05 1.80
N MET A 94 10.93 1.05 2.08
CA MET A 94 11.72 1.76 1.07
C MET A 94 12.82 0.88 0.48
N LEU A 95 13.36 -0.05 1.28
CA LEU A 95 14.40 -1.00 0.85
C LEU A 95 13.80 -2.19 0.11
N ILE A 96 12.70 -2.75 0.62
CA ILE A 96 12.07 -3.95 0.05
C ILE A 96 11.27 -3.61 -1.21
N THR A 97 10.61 -2.45 -1.19
CA THR A 97 9.76 -1.99 -2.29
C THR A 97 10.27 -0.63 -2.78
N PRO A 98 11.38 -0.60 -3.52
CA PRO A 98 12.07 0.63 -3.89
C PRO A 98 11.25 1.55 -4.82
N VAL A 99 10.09 1.11 -5.28
CA VAL A 99 9.14 1.94 -6.02
C VAL A 99 8.70 3.17 -5.22
N PHE A 100 8.63 3.09 -3.89
CA PHE A 100 8.37 4.25 -3.04
C PHE A 100 9.52 5.26 -3.09
N THR A 101 10.76 4.76 -3.06
CA THR A 101 11.96 5.60 -3.20
C THR A 101 12.00 6.29 -4.57
N ILE A 102 11.67 5.58 -5.64
CA ILE A 102 11.59 6.16 -7.00
C ILE A 102 10.54 7.28 -7.03
N CYS A 103 9.38 7.09 -6.42
CA CYS A 103 8.33 8.11 -6.37
C CYS A 103 8.82 9.39 -5.66
N ILE A 104 9.53 9.24 -4.54
CA ILE A 104 10.14 10.38 -3.82
C ILE A 104 11.16 11.09 -4.72
N LEU A 105 12.01 10.35 -5.44
CA LEU A 105 12.96 10.93 -6.39
C LEU A 105 12.24 11.68 -7.52
N CYS A 106 11.12 11.16 -8.04
CA CYS A 106 10.28 11.86 -9.00
C CYS A 106 9.76 13.19 -8.45
N MET A 107 9.34 13.23 -7.18
CA MET A 107 8.88 14.46 -6.52
C MET A 107 10.04 15.47 -6.41
N ILE A 108 11.20 15.05 -5.89
CA ILE A 108 12.39 15.89 -5.77
C ILE A 108 12.79 16.46 -7.14
N TYR A 109 12.81 15.60 -8.16
CA TYR A 109 13.16 16.00 -9.52
C TYR A 109 12.15 17.00 -10.10
N SER A 110 10.85 16.80 -9.86
CA SER A 110 9.80 17.74 -10.29
C SER A 110 9.96 19.12 -9.64
N VAL A 111 10.32 19.16 -8.35
CA VAL A 111 10.64 20.41 -7.64
C VAL A 111 11.85 21.08 -8.27
N ALA A 112 12.95 20.34 -8.47
CA ALA A 112 14.18 20.86 -9.04
C ALA A 112 13.98 21.42 -10.48
N LYS A 113 13.04 20.88 -11.23
CA LYS A 113 12.67 21.34 -12.59
C LYS A 113 11.58 22.43 -12.59
N GLY A 114 11.03 22.79 -11.43
CA GLY A 114 9.94 23.76 -11.33
C GLY A 114 8.62 23.29 -11.96
N ASN A 115 8.44 21.96 -12.20
CA ASN A 115 7.24 21.42 -12.82
C ASN A 115 6.11 21.24 -11.80
N THR A 116 5.41 22.33 -11.54
CA THR A 116 4.31 22.37 -10.55
C THR A 116 3.10 21.51 -10.97
N ALA A 117 2.88 21.30 -12.28
CA ALA A 117 1.78 20.50 -12.78
C ALA A 117 1.99 19.01 -12.47
N LEU A 118 3.19 18.49 -12.72
CA LEU A 118 3.58 17.12 -12.37
C LEU A 118 3.62 16.96 -10.84
N LEU A 119 4.23 17.91 -10.13
CA LEU A 119 4.33 17.87 -8.68
C LEU A 119 2.96 17.75 -8.00
N ARG A 120 1.94 18.49 -8.46
CA ARG A 120 0.57 18.37 -7.94
C ARG A 120 -0.01 16.97 -8.10
N LYS A 121 0.24 16.30 -9.23
CA LYS A 121 -0.21 14.91 -9.46
C LYS A 121 0.50 13.95 -8.51
N LEU A 122 1.80 14.09 -8.32
CA LEU A 122 2.59 13.26 -7.41
C LEU A 122 2.17 13.47 -5.95
N ILE A 123 1.92 14.71 -5.54
CA ILE A 123 1.39 15.02 -4.20
C ILE A 123 0.02 14.35 -4.00
N PHE A 124 -0.87 14.40 -4.98
CA PHE A 124 -2.18 13.75 -4.89
C PHE A 124 -2.05 12.24 -4.65
N VAL A 125 -1.20 11.56 -5.42
CA VAL A 125 -0.92 10.12 -5.23
C VAL A 125 -0.31 9.86 -3.85
N SER A 126 0.62 10.72 -3.40
CA SER A 126 1.26 10.58 -2.10
C SER A 126 0.26 10.77 -0.94
N ILE A 127 -0.70 11.69 -1.07
CA ILE A 127 -1.78 11.86 -0.08
C ILE A 127 -2.63 10.59 0.01
N LEU A 128 -3.06 10.02 -1.13
CA LEU A 128 -3.82 8.76 -1.16
C LEU A 128 -3.03 7.62 -0.50
N ALA A 129 -1.74 7.50 -0.84
CA ALA A 129 -0.86 6.50 -0.24
C ALA A 129 -0.74 6.70 1.28
N THR A 130 -0.59 7.94 1.75
CA THR A 130 -0.50 8.26 3.17
C THR A 130 -1.78 7.93 3.92
N ILE A 131 -2.94 8.28 3.37
CA ILE A 131 -4.24 7.93 3.98
C ILE A 131 -4.37 6.41 4.12
N TYR A 132 -4.07 5.67 3.05
CA TYR A 132 -4.12 4.21 3.07
C TYR A 132 -3.15 3.63 4.12
N MET A 133 -1.89 4.06 4.11
CA MET A 133 -0.88 3.59 5.06
C MET A 133 -1.26 3.95 6.51
N THR A 134 -1.90 5.09 6.74
CA THR A 134 -2.41 5.44 8.08
C THR A 134 -3.42 4.40 8.59
N ILE A 135 -4.35 3.97 7.73
CA ILE A 135 -5.31 2.91 8.09
C ILE A 135 -4.57 1.59 8.39
N ILE A 136 -3.58 1.23 7.58
CA ILE A 136 -2.81 0.00 7.77
C ILE A 136 -2.01 0.01 9.08
N VAL A 137 -1.34 1.11 9.41
CA VAL A 137 -0.56 1.18 10.68
C VAL A 137 -1.44 1.26 11.93
N MET A 138 -2.72 1.61 11.78
CA MET A 138 -3.71 1.52 12.85
C MET A 138 -4.25 0.10 13.06
N HIS A 139 -4.08 -0.80 12.08
CA HIS A 139 -4.52 -2.18 12.20
C HIS A 139 -3.63 -2.94 13.19
N ARG A 140 -4.20 -3.81 14.03
CA ARG A 140 -3.48 -4.53 15.09
C ARG A 140 -2.25 -5.29 14.59
N THR A 141 -2.33 -5.88 13.42
CA THR A 141 -1.23 -6.65 12.84
C THR A 141 -0.80 -6.02 11.51
N MET A 142 0.52 -5.98 11.28
CA MET A 142 1.09 -5.55 9.98
C MET A 142 1.13 -6.68 8.95
N GLY A 143 0.48 -7.79 9.23
CA GLY A 143 0.43 -8.99 8.41
C GLY A 143 0.72 -10.24 9.23
N ALA A 144 1.00 -11.34 8.54
CA ALA A 144 1.45 -12.60 9.12
C ALA A 144 2.97 -12.77 8.92
N TRP A 145 3.48 -13.98 9.11
CA TRP A 145 4.83 -14.36 8.74
C TRP A 145 5.12 -14.03 7.28
N GLN A 146 6.01 -13.08 7.04
CA GLN A 146 6.27 -12.56 5.69
C GLN A 146 7.60 -11.80 5.64
N PHE A 147 8.18 -11.73 4.44
CA PHE A 147 9.26 -10.80 4.14
C PHE A 147 8.67 -9.48 3.65
N GLY A 148 8.96 -8.39 4.36
CA GLY A 148 8.42 -7.07 4.05
C GLY A 148 6.94 -6.88 4.44
N ASN A 149 6.35 -5.79 3.98
CA ASN A 149 4.97 -5.44 4.29
C ASN A 149 4.06 -5.64 3.06
N ARG A 150 3.31 -6.75 3.04
CA ARG A 150 2.40 -7.06 1.92
C ARG A 150 1.24 -6.07 1.77
N TYR A 151 0.81 -5.44 2.86
CA TYR A 151 -0.29 -4.48 2.79
C TYR A 151 0.08 -3.21 2.03
N SER A 152 1.36 -2.86 1.93
CA SER A 152 1.80 -1.75 1.09
C SER A 152 1.63 -2.03 -0.41
N ASN A 153 1.44 -3.30 -0.82
CA ASN A 153 1.30 -3.66 -2.22
C ASN A 153 0.05 -3.08 -2.87
N ASP A 154 -1.02 -2.84 -2.09
CA ASP A 154 -2.28 -2.31 -2.60
C ASP A 154 -2.16 -0.87 -3.11
N ILE A 155 -1.16 -0.12 -2.65
CA ILE A 155 -0.89 1.24 -3.12
C ILE A 155 0.13 1.31 -4.26
N ILE A 156 0.86 0.22 -4.54
CA ILE A 156 1.89 0.19 -5.59
C ILE A 156 1.35 0.63 -6.96
N PRO A 157 0.17 0.19 -7.43
CA PRO A 157 -0.37 0.63 -8.72
C PRO A 157 -0.52 2.15 -8.82
N TRP A 158 -0.93 2.80 -7.74
CA TRP A 158 -1.07 4.26 -7.68
C TRP A 158 0.28 4.97 -7.69
N ILE A 159 1.26 4.44 -6.97
CA ILE A 159 2.64 4.94 -6.98
C ILE A 159 3.24 4.79 -8.39
N TYR A 160 3.03 3.66 -9.05
CA TYR A 160 3.45 3.45 -10.45
C TYR A 160 2.83 4.47 -11.40
N LEU A 161 1.55 4.79 -11.23
CA LEU A 161 0.91 5.83 -12.04
C LEU A 161 1.64 7.17 -11.90
N GLY A 162 2.06 7.53 -10.68
CA GLY A 162 2.87 8.73 -10.44
C GLY A 162 4.21 8.68 -11.17
N ILE A 163 4.89 7.53 -11.11
CA ILE A 163 6.18 7.32 -11.78
C ILE A 163 6.02 7.41 -13.31
N LEU A 164 4.98 6.79 -13.87
CA LEU A 164 4.70 6.85 -15.31
C LEU A 164 4.43 8.28 -15.80
N TRP A 165 3.80 9.12 -14.99
CA TRP A 165 3.66 10.54 -15.32
C TRP A 165 5.01 11.26 -15.34
N CYS A 166 5.91 10.91 -14.40
CA CYS A 166 7.26 11.45 -14.37
C CYS A 166 8.06 11.01 -15.60
N ASP A 167 7.99 9.74 -15.97
CA ASP A 167 8.70 9.18 -17.10
C ASP A 167 8.21 9.75 -18.44
N LYS A 168 6.90 9.97 -18.54
CA LYS A 168 6.32 10.64 -19.73
C LYS A 168 6.85 12.06 -19.89
N GLU A 169 7.00 12.79 -18.80
CA GLU A 169 7.49 14.17 -18.80
C GLU A 169 9.02 14.22 -18.97
N TYR A 170 9.73 13.24 -18.40
CA TYR A 170 11.17 13.15 -18.38
C TYR A 170 11.68 11.76 -18.80
N PRO A 171 11.64 11.42 -20.11
CA PRO A 171 11.99 10.07 -20.55
C PRO A 171 13.40 9.61 -20.15
N GLY A 172 14.35 10.54 -19.99
CA GLY A 172 15.71 10.24 -19.53
C GLY A 172 15.80 9.80 -18.05
N PHE A 173 14.72 9.93 -17.29
CA PHE A 173 14.69 9.53 -15.89
C PHE A 173 14.52 8.01 -15.71
N VAL A 174 13.94 7.31 -16.70
CA VAL A 174 13.71 5.86 -16.69
C VAL A 174 14.98 5.06 -16.40
N LYS A 175 16.14 5.50 -16.89
CA LYS A 175 17.42 4.82 -16.63
C LYS A 175 17.77 4.66 -15.16
N TYR A 176 17.27 5.54 -14.31
CA TYR A 176 17.50 5.47 -12.87
C TYR A 176 16.63 4.42 -12.18
N HIS A 177 15.58 3.90 -12.83
CA HIS A 177 14.72 2.86 -12.26
C HIS A 177 15.41 1.49 -12.27
N ILE A 178 16.33 1.25 -13.21
CA ILE A 178 16.98 -0.05 -13.40
C ILE A 178 17.72 -0.51 -12.14
N PRO A 179 18.61 0.30 -11.51
CA PRO A 179 19.29 -0.10 -10.29
C PRO A 179 18.32 -0.44 -9.14
N PHE A 180 17.25 0.33 -9.00
CA PHE A 180 16.22 0.09 -7.98
C PHE A 180 15.43 -1.18 -8.26
N ALA A 181 15.12 -1.47 -9.54
CA ALA A 181 14.44 -2.70 -9.92
C ALA A 181 15.31 -3.93 -9.63
N ILE A 182 16.60 -3.88 -10.00
CA ILE A 182 17.56 -4.95 -9.71
C ILE A 182 17.68 -5.17 -8.20
N TRP A 183 17.85 -4.08 -7.43
CA TRP A 183 17.93 -4.14 -5.98
C TRP A 183 16.67 -4.77 -5.37
N GLY A 184 15.48 -4.28 -5.72
CA GLY A 184 14.22 -4.78 -5.19
C GLY A 184 14.00 -6.26 -5.53
N LEU A 185 14.28 -6.67 -6.78
CA LEU A 185 14.17 -8.06 -7.22
C LEU A 185 15.12 -8.97 -6.42
N SER A 186 16.40 -8.58 -6.31
CA SER A 186 17.42 -9.34 -5.60
C SER A 186 17.07 -9.51 -4.13
N LEU A 187 16.68 -8.42 -3.45
CA LEU A 187 16.35 -8.45 -2.02
C LEU A 187 15.09 -9.27 -1.75
N ASN A 188 14.05 -9.13 -2.56
CA ASN A 188 12.83 -9.92 -2.41
C ASN A 188 13.05 -11.41 -2.72
N LEU A 189 13.89 -11.75 -3.69
CA LEU A 189 14.25 -13.13 -3.97
C LEU A 189 14.95 -13.78 -2.76
N VAL A 190 16.00 -13.12 -2.25
CA VAL A 190 16.75 -13.61 -1.07
C VAL A 190 15.82 -13.70 0.14
N GLY A 191 15.02 -12.68 0.40
CA GLY A 191 14.09 -12.67 1.53
C GLY A 191 13.02 -13.76 1.43
N SER A 192 12.47 -14.00 0.24
CA SER A 192 11.49 -15.06 0.02
C SER A 192 12.08 -16.46 0.25
N VAL A 193 13.31 -16.69 -0.23
CA VAL A 193 14.04 -17.95 0.01
C VAL A 193 14.33 -18.13 1.50
N ALA A 194 14.74 -17.06 2.19
CA ALA A 194 15.05 -17.10 3.60
C ALA A 194 13.80 -17.41 4.46
N VAL A 195 12.65 -16.79 4.15
CA VAL A 195 11.38 -17.11 4.83
C VAL A 195 10.97 -18.55 4.57
N TYR A 196 11.06 -19.02 3.31
CA TYR A 196 10.67 -20.38 2.95
C TYR A 196 11.51 -21.43 3.68
N ASN A 197 12.79 -21.21 3.83
CA ASN A 197 13.72 -22.13 4.51
C ASN A 197 13.82 -21.92 6.03
N TRP A 198 13.00 -21.05 6.61
CA TRP A 198 13.05 -20.73 8.04
C TRP A 198 14.41 -20.26 8.53
N TRP A 199 15.15 -19.53 7.68
CA TRP A 199 16.45 -18.95 8.03
C TRP A 199 16.32 -17.67 8.84
N ILE A 200 15.13 -17.13 8.92
CA ILE A 200 14.76 -15.88 9.57
C ILE A 200 13.44 -16.03 10.32
#